data_154e23b4f97ad35e9d40c5eeeca4c4dd
#
_entry.id   154e23b4f97ad35e9d40c5eeeca4c4dd
#
_cell.length_a   1.000
_cell.length_b   1.000
_cell.length_c   1.000
_cell.angle_alpha   90.00
_cell.angle_beta   90.00
_cell.angle_gamma   90.00
#
_symmetry.space_group_name_H-M   'P 1'
#
loop_
_entity.id
_entity.type
_entity.pdbx_description
1 polymer ?
#
loop_
_entity_poly.entity_id
_entity_poly.type
_entity_poly.pdbx_seq_one_letter_code
_entity_poly.pdbx_strand_id
1 'polypeptide(L)'
;MNRRFLHLLVALTFGAACLIGSDRPVAAHAVLVDATPASNSTIPGPDVDVTLRFNLRIDRARSRLTLVFPDGKTIALNIADQDTPDWLVARATGLGRGSYRLHWQVLAVDGHITRGEVLFHVSGS
;
A
#
# COMPACT_ATOMS: atom_id res chain seq x y z
N MET A 1 9.75 3.51 -76.53
CA MET A 1 9.80 4.18 -75.27
C MET A 1 8.86 3.49 -74.30
N ASN A 2 9.45 2.78 -73.39
CA ASN A 2 8.72 1.86 -72.52
C ASN A 2 8.13 2.63 -71.35
N ARG A 3 6.84 2.84 -71.39
CA ARG A 3 6.07 3.40 -70.28
C ARG A 3 5.85 2.43 -69.09
N ARG A 4 6.59 1.33 -69.06
CA ARG A 4 6.41 0.27 -68.10
C ARG A 4 7.29 0.39 -66.86
N PHE A 5 8.15 1.38 -66.79
CA PHE A 5 9.04 1.56 -65.65
C PHE A 5 8.57 2.60 -64.62
N LEU A 6 7.41 3.22 -64.84
CA LEU A 6 6.94 4.28 -63.94
C LEU A 6 5.97 3.79 -62.86
N HIS A 7 5.65 2.50 -62.80
CA HIS A 7 4.70 1.95 -61.85
C HIS A 7 5.33 1.16 -60.71
N LEU A 8 6.67 1.11 -60.65
CA LEU A 8 7.36 0.30 -59.64
C LEU A 8 7.98 1.10 -58.50
N LEU A 9 7.69 2.37 -58.39
CA LEU A 9 8.31 3.28 -57.39
C LEU A 9 7.30 3.88 -56.38
N VAL A 10 6.10 3.39 -56.31
CA VAL A 10 5.07 3.90 -55.39
C VAL A 10 4.68 2.91 -54.28
N ALA A 11 5.34 1.77 -54.20
CA ALA A 11 4.91 0.70 -53.27
C ALA A 11 5.87 0.50 -52.09
N LEU A 12 6.71 1.48 -51.71
CA LEU A 12 7.65 1.27 -50.62
C LEU A 12 7.69 2.40 -49.60
N THR A 13 6.57 3.02 -49.32
CA THR A 13 6.47 4.02 -48.24
C THR A 13 5.26 3.82 -47.36
N PHE A 14 5.03 2.59 -46.92
CA PHE A 14 4.01 2.34 -45.89
C PHE A 14 4.49 1.27 -44.94
N GLY A 15 5.42 1.64 -44.07
CA GLY A 15 5.99 0.69 -43.12
C GLY A 15 6.56 1.32 -41.87
N ALA A 16 6.25 2.57 -41.58
CA ALA A 16 6.54 3.15 -40.27
C ALA A 16 5.25 3.30 -39.50
N ALA A 17 4.64 2.16 -39.14
CA ALA A 17 3.66 2.15 -38.08
C ALA A 17 4.41 2.48 -36.80
N CYS A 18 4.31 3.72 -36.37
CA CYS A 18 4.69 4.14 -35.04
C CYS A 18 3.99 3.22 -34.02
N LEU A 19 4.72 2.24 -33.52
CA LEU A 19 4.44 1.64 -32.26
C LEU A 19 4.67 2.70 -31.19
N ILE A 20 3.74 3.65 -31.08
CA ILE A 20 3.61 4.46 -29.89
C ILE A 20 3.07 3.49 -28.86
N GLY A 21 3.98 2.77 -28.21
CA GLY A 21 3.68 2.10 -26.99
C GLY A 21 3.19 3.18 -26.04
N SER A 22 1.88 3.20 -25.78
CA SER A 22 1.36 4.01 -24.69
C SER A 22 1.87 3.34 -23.41
N ASP A 23 2.98 3.86 -22.89
CA ASP A 23 3.41 3.59 -21.53
C ASP A 23 2.32 4.14 -20.61
N ARG A 24 1.34 3.29 -20.31
CA ARG A 24 0.41 3.59 -19.23
C ARG A 24 1.20 3.42 -17.95
N PRO A 25 1.37 4.47 -17.11
CA PRO A 25 1.96 4.28 -15.81
C PRO A 25 1.12 3.24 -15.06
N VAL A 26 1.75 2.12 -14.72
CA VAL A 26 1.13 1.13 -13.83
C VAL A 26 0.97 1.83 -12.49
N ALA A 27 -0.28 2.07 -12.08
CA ALA A 27 -0.57 2.62 -10.77
C ALA A 27 -0.03 1.64 -9.72
N ALA A 28 1.03 2.03 -9.01
CA ALA A 28 1.59 1.24 -7.93
C ALA A 28 0.74 1.45 -6.69
N HIS A 29 -0.04 0.43 -6.30
CA HIS A 29 -0.75 0.43 -5.02
C HIS A 29 0.22 0.05 -3.90
N ALA A 30 0.08 0.69 -2.74
CA ALA A 30 0.78 0.27 -1.55
C ALA A 30 0.28 -1.12 -1.13
N VAL A 31 1.21 -2.04 -0.93
CA VAL A 31 0.93 -3.40 -0.45
C VAL A 31 1.60 -3.56 0.91
N LEU A 32 0.84 -4.03 1.90
CA LEU A 32 1.39 -4.39 3.19
C LEU A 32 2.23 -5.66 3.03
N VAL A 33 3.53 -5.56 3.30
CA VAL A 33 4.47 -6.68 3.13
C VAL A 33 4.87 -7.32 4.44
N ASP A 34 4.72 -6.60 5.56
CA ASP A 34 5.00 -7.13 6.90
C ASP A 34 4.21 -6.36 7.95
N ALA A 35 3.78 -7.04 9.00
CA ALA A 35 3.03 -6.46 10.09
C ALA A 35 3.46 -7.04 11.45
N THR A 36 3.58 -6.16 12.42
CA THR A 36 3.69 -6.50 13.83
C THR A 36 2.60 -5.73 14.58
N PRO A 37 1.68 -6.37 15.30
CA PRO A 37 1.51 -7.82 15.41
C PRO A 37 1.19 -8.47 14.06
N ALA A 38 1.64 -9.70 13.87
CA ALA A 38 1.31 -10.46 12.66
C ALA A 38 -0.19 -10.77 12.60
N SER A 39 -0.73 -10.86 11.40
CA SER A 39 -2.14 -11.18 11.20
C SER A 39 -2.52 -12.50 11.88
N ASN A 40 -3.60 -12.47 12.64
CA ASN A 40 -4.12 -13.58 13.45
C ASN A 40 -3.17 -14.09 14.58
N SER A 41 -2.18 -13.31 14.95
CA SER A 41 -1.30 -13.62 16.07
C SER A 41 -1.97 -13.33 17.41
N THR A 42 -1.44 -13.96 18.46
CA THR A 42 -1.81 -13.71 19.85
C THR A 42 -0.60 -13.16 20.59
N ILE A 43 -0.78 -12.05 21.27
CA ILE A 43 0.28 -11.36 22.01
C ILE A 43 -0.19 -11.10 23.45
N PRO A 44 0.75 -10.96 24.39
CA PRO A 44 0.37 -10.83 25.81
C PRO A 44 -0.28 -9.50 26.16
N GLY A 45 0.11 -8.40 25.53
CA GLY A 45 -0.27 -7.06 25.97
C GLY A 45 0.37 -6.67 27.31
N PRO A 46 -0.15 -5.66 28.02
CA PRO A 46 -1.19 -4.70 27.62
C PRO A 46 -0.73 -3.67 26.59
N ASP A 47 0.56 -3.45 26.47
CA ASP A 47 1.16 -2.50 25.52
C ASP A 47 1.59 -3.24 24.27
N VAL A 48 1.27 -2.67 23.12
CA VAL A 48 1.48 -3.32 21.82
C VAL A 48 2.19 -2.34 20.90
N ASP A 49 3.37 -2.72 20.47
CA ASP A 49 4.08 -2.01 19.42
C ASP A 49 3.51 -2.43 18.05
N VAL A 50 3.17 -1.44 17.24
CA VAL A 50 2.62 -1.63 15.91
C VAL A 50 3.65 -1.18 14.89
N THR A 51 3.97 -2.06 13.96
CA THR A 51 4.79 -1.74 12.80
C THR A 51 4.17 -2.33 11.55
N LEU A 52 3.88 -1.49 10.57
CA LEU A 52 3.41 -1.90 9.27
C LEU A 52 4.43 -1.48 8.22
N ARG A 53 4.93 -2.41 7.44
CA ARG A 53 5.86 -2.15 6.34
C ARG A 53 5.18 -2.36 5.00
N PHE A 54 5.36 -1.41 4.11
CA PHE A 54 4.78 -1.41 2.77
C PHE A 54 5.86 -1.59 1.69
N ASN A 55 5.44 -1.93 0.49
CA ASN A 55 6.34 -2.14 -0.64
C ASN A 55 6.85 -0.84 -1.28
N LEU A 56 6.37 0.31 -0.83
CA LEU A 56 6.76 1.62 -1.36
C LEU A 56 6.60 2.70 -0.27
N ARG A 57 7.10 3.90 -0.57
CA ARG A 57 7.08 5.04 0.34
C ARG A 57 5.65 5.50 0.63
N ILE A 58 5.40 5.84 1.89
CA ILE A 58 4.10 6.26 2.40
C ILE A 58 4.19 7.71 2.89
N ASP A 59 3.17 8.49 2.57
CA ASP A 59 2.95 9.79 3.18
C ASP A 59 2.33 9.61 4.57
N ARG A 60 3.16 9.62 5.60
CA ARG A 60 2.72 9.39 6.98
C ARG A 60 1.74 10.45 7.48
N ALA A 61 1.95 11.69 7.12
CA ALA A 61 1.09 12.79 7.57
C ALA A 61 -0.36 12.63 7.09
N ARG A 62 -0.55 11.94 5.97
CA ARG A 62 -1.85 11.66 5.36
C ARG A 62 -2.29 10.21 5.48
N SER A 63 -1.58 9.42 6.25
CA SER A 63 -1.93 8.04 6.56
C SER A 63 -2.58 7.94 7.94
N ARG A 64 -3.36 6.89 8.18
CA ARG A 64 -4.13 6.71 9.42
C ARG A 64 -4.09 5.27 9.89
N LEU A 65 -4.02 5.12 11.21
CA LEU A 65 -4.20 3.86 11.91
C LEU A 65 -5.35 4.00 12.88
N THR A 66 -6.31 3.08 12.84
CA THR A 66 -7.46 3.05 13.74
C THR A 66 -7.53 1.67 14.38
N LEU A 67 -7.51 1.62 15.70
CA LEU A 67 -7.65 0.40 16.45
C LEU A 67 -9.12 0.19 16.83
N VAL A 68 -9.67 -0.95 16.47
CA VAL A 68 -11.02 -1.39 16.86
C VAL A 68 -10.90 -2.37 18.00
N PHE A 69 -11.50 -2.03 19.12
CA PHE A 69 -11.53 -2.83 20.35
C PHE A 69 -12.55 -3.98 20.25
N PRO A 70 -12.47 -4.98 21.14
CA PRO A 70 -13.43 -6.09 21.16
C PRO A 70 -14.88 -5.67 21.31
N ASP A 71 -15.14 -4.56 21.99
CA ASP A 71 -16.49 -4.00 22.20
C ASP A 71 -16.97 -3.10 21.04
N GLY A 72 -16.16 -2.95 19.99
CA GLY A 72 -16.47 -2.12 18.84
C GLY A 72 -16.02 -0.66 18.94
N LYS A 73 -15.51 -0.22 20.08
CA LYS A 73 -14.93 1.12 20.21
C LYS A 73 -13.73 1.27 19.31
N THR A 74 -13.49 2.48 18.82
CA THR A 74 -12.37 2.81 17.97
C THR A 74 -11.54 3.94 18.53
N ILE A 75 -10.23 3.83 18.38
CA ILE A 75 -9.31 4.92 18.68
C ILE A 75 -8.37 5.14 17.50
N ALA A 76 -8.02 6.38 17.23
CA ALA A 76 -6.93 6.70 16.33
C ALA A 76 -5.59 6.48 17.04
N LEU A 77 -4.67 5.77 16.40
CA LEU A 77 -3.30 5.64 16.90
C LEU A 77 -2.44 6.76 16.32
N ASN A 78 -1.61 7.35 17.17
CA ASN A 78 -0.62 8.31 16.72
C ASN A 78 0.49 7.60 15.95
N ILE A 79 0.68 7.99 14.70
CA ILE A 79 1.78 7.48 13.89
C ILE A 79 3.04 8.21 14.29
N ALA A 80 4.04 7.45 14.74
CA ALA A 80 5.31 7.99 15.19
C ALA A 80 6.11 8.57 14.02
N ASP A 81 6.77 9.67 14.26
CA ASP A 81 7.77 10.19 13.34
C ASP A 81 9.04 9.34 13.44
N GLN A 82 9.55 8.88 12.30
CA GLN A 82 10.72 8.01 12.22
C GLN A 82 11.31 8.05 10.79
N ASP A 83 12.53 7.56 10.61
CA ASP A 83 13.30 7.77 9.39
C ASP A 83 12.98 6.81 8.23
N THR A 84 12.21 5.76 8.49
CA THR A 84 11.94 4.71 7.50
C THR A 84 10.70 5.03 6.67
N PRO A 85 10.81 5.41 5.39
CA PRO A 85 9.72 6.02 4.63
C PRO A 85 8.61 5.07 4.19
N ASP A 86 8.84 3.77 4.23
CA ASP A 86 7.88 2.72 3.89
C ASP A 86 7.23 2.05 5.11
N TRP A 87 7.46 2.58 6.30
CA TRP A 87 6.93 2.04 7.55
C TRP A 87 5.95 3.01 8.21
N LEU A 88 4.90 2.44 8.81
CA LEU A 88 4.08 3.10 9.83
C LEU A 88 4.38 2.45 11.19
N VAL A 89 4.71 3.27 12.16
CA VAL A 89 5.02 2.84 13.53
C VAL A 89 4.08 3.53 14.49
N ALA A 90 3.49 2.77 15.39
CA ALA A 90 2.61 3.29 16.43
C ALA A 90 2.70 2.43 17.69
N ARG A 91 2.11 2.86 18.78
CA ARG A 91 2.00 2.11 20.01
C ARG A 91 0.58 2.22 20.56
N ALA A 92 -0.02 1.10 20.89
CA ALA A 92 -1.27 1.02 21.63
C ALA A 92 -0.97 0.59 23.07
N THR A 93 -1.61 1.22 24.05
CA THR A 93 -1.37 0.96 25.47
C THR A 93 -2.63 0.57 26.19
N GLY A 94 -2.48 -0.22 27.26
CA GLY A 94 -3.57 -0.57 28.12
C GLY A 94 -4.61 -1.50 27.50
N LEU A 95 -4.21 -2.34 26.55
CA LEU A 95 -5.12 -3.27 25.89
C LEU A 95 -5.46 -4.46 26.79
N GLY A 96 -6.73 -4.64 27.06
CA GLY A 96 -7.25 -5.81 27.76
C GLY A 96 -7.31 -7.04 26.84
N ARG A 97 -7.61 -8.19 27.43
CA ARG A 97 -7.80 -9.44 26.71
C ARG A 97 -8.93 -9.32 25.68
N GLY A 98 -8.71 -9.83 24.48
CA GLY A 98 -9.71 -9.87 23.44
C GLY A 98 -9.15 -9.81 22.03
N SER A 99 -10.05 -9.71 21.06
CA SER A 99 -9.75 -9.63 19.65
C SER A 99 -9.81 -8.18 19.17
N TYR A 100 -8.78 -7.75 18.49
CA TYR A 100 -8.61 -6.39 17.98
C TYR A 100 -8.49 -6.40 16.48
N ARG A 101 -8.91 -5.31 15.85
CA ARG A 101 -8.66 -5.04 14.42
C ARG A 101 -7.91 -3.72 14.28
N LEU A 102 -6.81 -3.77 13.60
CA LEU A 102 -6.06 -2.58 13.23
C LEU A 102 -6.41 -2.23 11.79
N HIS A 103 -7.18 -1.17 11.61
CA HIS A 103 -7.49 -0.63 10.29
C HIS A 103 -6.40 0.36 9.90
N TRP A 104 -5.84 0.17 8.73
CA TRP A 104 -4.87 1.10 8.19
C TRP A 104 -5.37 1.71 6.88
N GLN A 105 -5.06 2.97 6.70
CA GLN A 105 -5.25 3.70 5.47
C GLN A 105 -3.96 4.44 5.16
N VAL A 106 -3.38 4.18 4.02
CA VAL A 106 -2.13 4.81 3.60
C VAL A 106 -2.31 5.56 2.29
N LEU A 107 -1.67 6.71 2.23
CA LEU A 107 -1.48 7.46 1.00
C LEU A 107 -0.07 7.15 0.50
N ALA A 108 0.02 6.51 -0.65
CA ALA A 108 1.29 6.31 -1.31
C ALA A 108 1.80 7.61 -1.93
N VAL A 109 3.11 7.74 -2.10
CA VAL A 109 3.71 8.95 -2.68
C VAL A 109 3.27 9.23 -4.12
N ASP A 110 2.70 8.25 -4.80
CA ASP A 110 2.08 8.41 -6.13
C ASP A 110 0.65 8.97 -6.09
N GLY A 111 0.10 9.23 -4.90
CA GLY A 111 -1.22 9.79 -4.68
C GLY A 111 -2.37 8.78 -4.54
N HIS A 112 -2.09 7.47 -4.56
CA HIS A 112 -3.12 6.44 -4.37
C HIS A 112 -3.33 6.09 -2.90
N ILE A 113 -4.60 5.96 -2.51
CA ILE A 113 -5.01 5.53 -1.17
C ILE A 113 -5.30 4.04 -1.18
N THR A 114 -4.72 3.31 -0.23
CA THR A 114 -4.99 1.90 0.01
C THR A 114 -5.41 1.69 1.45
N ARG A 115 -6.34 0.77 1.67
CA ARG A 115 -6.87 0.41 2.99
C ARG A 115 -6.76 -1.08 3.22
N GLY A 116 -6.63 -1.46 4.48
CA GLY A 116 -6.64 -2.84 4.88
C GLY A 116 -6.77 -2.98 6.39
N GLU A 117 -6.69 -4.21 6.88
CA GLU A 117 -6.76 -4.48 8.31
C GLU A 117 -5.82 -5.61 8.71
N VAL A 118 -5.39 -5.57 9.96
CA VAL A 118 -4.66 -6.64 10.62
C VAL A 118 -5.47 -7.07 11.85
N LEU A 119 -5.79 -8.35 11.93
CA LEU A 119 -6.47 -8.96 13.08
C LEU A 119 -5.43 -9.53 14.04
N PHE A 120 -5.57 -9.24 15.33
CA PHE A 120 -4.74 -9.85 16.36
C PHE A 120 -5.49 -10.04 17.66
N HIS A 121 -4.96 -10.86 18.54
CA HIS A 121 -5.55 -11.17 19.82
C HIS A 121 -4.60 -10.79 20.94
N VAL A 122 -5.14 -10.24 22.02
CA VAL A 122 -4.43 -10.01 23.27
C VAL A 122 -4.87 -11.06 24.26
N SER A 123 -3.92 -11.84 24.78
CA SER A 123 -4.22 -12.92 25.73
C SER A 123 -4.44 -12.39 27.15
N GLY A 124 -3.94 -11.20 27.45
CA GLY A 124 -3.85 -10.67 28.80
C GLY A 124 -2.69 -11.27 29.59
N SER A 125 -2.33 -10.61 30.65
CA SER A 125 -1.31 -11.05 31.59
C SER A 125 -1.95 -11.71 32.80
#